data_e84cc40ff4e6b161fe10fff8cfe7614e
#
_entry.id   e84cc40ff4e6b161fe10fff8cfe7614e
#
_cell.length_a   1.000
_cell.length_b   1.000
_cell.length_c   1.000
_cell.angle_alpha   90.00
_cell.angle_beta   90.00
_cell.angle_gamma   90.00
#
_symmetry.space_group_name_H-M   'P 1'
#
loop_
_entity.id
_entity.type
_entity.pdbx_description
1 polymer ?
#
loop_
_entity_poly.entity_id
_entity_poly.type
_entity_poly.pdbx_seq_one_letter_code
_entity_poly.pdbx_strand_id
1 'polypeptide(L)'
;MPTTYNIHLPHDIKLVVFDLDGTLYQKNGLARRMFFNATKDWKRMLAERKTRRNLRGKYLPDENAFYNLFFQTMAGFCDLPPSELKTWYFARYMPLMVTLIRKYHRPAQWLFDFINICKENSVQLVVLSDYGHVAEKLHALGIDQTLFDWVISAPELGGLKPAPQLLLQVLEKMKV
;
A
#
# COMPACT_ATOMS: atom_id res chain seq x y z
N MET A 1 7.64 -22.84 -20.61
CA MET A 1 8.81 -23.05 -19.75
C MET A 1 8.80 -21.96 -18.70
N PRO A 2 8.98 -22.22 -17.40
CA PRO A 2 9.12 -21.18 -16.40
C PRO A 2 10.38 -20.38 -16.70
N THR A 3 10.26 -19.06 -16.79
CA THR A 3 11.40 -18.17 -16.96
C THR A 3 12.14 -18.16 -15.63
N THR A 4 13.24 -18.88 -15.54
CA THR A 4 14.13 -18.86 -14.36
C THR A 4 14.82 -17.50 -14.35
N TYR A 5 14.41 -16.61 -13.46
CA TYR A 5 15.09 -15.34 -13.25
C TYR A 5 16.40 -15.61 -12.50
N ASN A 6 17.53 -15.33 -13.14
CA ASN A 6 18.84 -15.43 -12.49
C ASN A 6 19.03 -14.16 -11.63
N ILE A 7 18.42 -14.15 -10.43
CA ILE A 7 18.45 -13.02 -9.51
C ILE A 7 19.65 -13.21 -8.59
N HIS A 8 20.64 -12.31 -8.69
CA HIS A 8 21.74 -12.24 -7.73
C HIS A 8 21.50 -11.08 -6.77
N LEU A 9 21.37 -11.38 -5.47
CA LEU A 9 21.35 -10.34 -4.44
C LEU A 9 22.79 -9.85 -4.21
N PRO A 10 23.03 -8.54 -4.10
CA PRO A 10 24.27 -8.00 -3.56
C PRO A 10 24.53 -8.57 -2.16
N HIS A 11 25.79 -8.89 -1.84
CA HIS A 11 26.16 -9.60 -0.61
C HIS A 11 25.84 -8.86 0.70
N ASP A 12 25.59 -7.54 0.66
CA ASP A 12 25.42 -6.71 1.84
C ASP A 12 23.95 -6.30 2.12
N ILE A 13 23.00 -6.85 1.34
CA ILE A 13 21.56 -6.53 1.57
C ILE A 13 21.07 -7.27 2.82
N LYS A 14 20.56 -6.52 3.80
CA LYS A 14 19.96 -7.05 5.02
C LYS A 14 18.44 -6.92 5.04
N LEU A 15 17.89 -5.97 4.28
CA LEU A 15 16.46 -5.64 4.26
C LEU A 15 15.99 -5.30 2.85
N VAL A 16 14.83 -5.86 2.47
CA VAL A 16 14.08 -5.46 1.29
C VAL A 16 12.73 -4.90 1.71
N VAL A 17 12.42 -3.68 1.27
CA VAL A 17 11.13 -3.03 1.50
C VAL A 17 10.34 -3.00 0.20
N PHE A 18 9.24 -3.75 0.15
CA PHE A 18 8.36 -3.79 -1.02
C PHE A 18 7.28 -2.71 -0.93
N ASP A 19 7.08 -1.98 -2.03
CA ASP A 19 5.78 -1.37 -2.29
C ASP A 19 4.78 -2.45 -2.71
N LEU A 20 3.50 -2.25 -2.40
CA LEU A 20 2.47 -3.23 -2.75
C LEU A 20 1.77 -2.87 -4.06
N ASP A 21 1.20 -1.66 -4.12
CA ASP A 21 0.23 -1.29 -5.15
C ASP A 21 0.88 -0.88 -6.50
N GLY A 22 1.15 -1.85 -7.35
CA GLY A 22 1.82 -1.71 -8.64
C GLY A 22 3.21 -2.32 -8.67
N THR A 23 3.65 -2.93 -7.54
CA THR A 23 4.91 -3.67 -7.40
C THR A 23 4.65 -5.16 -7.21
N LEU A 24 3.97 -5.57 -6.15
CA LEU A 24 3.65 -6.98 -5.91
C LEU A 24 2.57 -7.52 -6.87
N TYR A 25 1.83 -6.66 -7.49
CA TYR A 25 0.89 -6.96 -8.58
C TYR A 25 0.80 -5.79 -9.55
N GLN A 26 0.45 -6.06 -10.80
CA GLN A 26 0.21 -5.00 -11.78
C GLN A 26 -1.17 -4.39 -11.56
N LYS A 27 -1.25 -3.11 -11.18
CA LYS A 27 -2.53 -2.40 -10.91
C LYS A 27 -3.27 -1.90 -12.16
N ASN A 28 -2.96 -2.46 -13.34
CA ASN A 28 -3.55 -2.04 -14.61
C ASN A 28 -5.08 -2.10 -14.57
N GLY A 29 -5.72 -0.97 -14.85
CA GLY A 29 -7.17 -0.86 -14.89
C GLY A 29 -7.89 -0.81 -13.54
N LEU A 30 -7.18 -0.94 -12.38
CA LEU A 30 -7.82 -0.91 -11.06
C LEU A 30 -8.61 0.39 -10.83
N ALA A 31 -8.00 1.55 -11.07
CA ALA A 31 -8.66 2.85 -10.89
C ALA A 31 -9.92 2.98 -11.78
N ARG A 32 -9.86 2.50 -13.02
CA ARG A 32 -11.01 2.48 -13.93
C ARG A 32 -12.12 1.56 -13.41
N ARG A 33 -11.78 0.37 -12.93
CA ARG A 33 -12.76 -0.56 -12.34
C ARG A 33 -13.38 0.01 -11.07
N MET A 34 -12.61 0.64 -10.21
CA MET A 34 -13.13 1.34 -9.03
C MET A 34 -14.16 2.40 -9.44
N PHE A 35 -13.83 3.23 -10.42
CA PHE A 35 -14.74 4.26 -10.92
C PHE A 35 -16.06 3.65 -11.44
N PHE A 36 -16.02 2.61 -12.27
CA PHE A 36 -17.24 1.98 -12.80
C PHE A 36 -18.07 1.25 -11.74
N ASN A 37 -17.46 0.73 -10.68
CA ASN A 37 -18.18 0.07 -9.59
C ASN A 37 -18.71 1.05 -8.53
N ALA A 38 -18.31 2.30 -8.57
CA ALA A 38 -18.72 3.32 -7.61
C ALA A 38 -18.99 4.68 -8.28
N THR A 39 -19.76 4.68 -9.37
CA THR A 39 -20.04 5.88 -10.16
C THR A 39 -20.70 7.02 -9.34
N LYS A 40 -21.51 6.69 -8.34
CA LYS A 40 -22.12 7.66 -7.42
C LYS A 40 -21.08 8.35 -6.52
N ASP A 41 -19.92 7.76 -6.32
CA ASP A 41 -18.86 8.24 -5.44
C ASP A 41 -17.71 8.95 -6.20
N TRP A 42 -17.90 9.27 -7.47
CA TRP A 42 -16.83 9.82 -8.33
C TRP A 42 -16.17 11.09 -7.77
N LYS A 43 -16.95 11.99 -7.13
CA LYS A 43 -16.41 13.20 -6.50
C LYS A 43 -15.49 12.85 -5.35
N ARG A 44 -15.90 11.89 -4.48
CA ARG A 44 -15.09 11.40 -3.36
C ARG A 44 -13.80 10.73 -3.85
N MET A 45 -13.87 9.93 -4.93
CA MET A 45 -12.70 9.28 -5.51
C MET A 45 -11.71 10.28 -6.11
N LEU A 46 -12.19 11.32 -6.77
CA LEU A 46 -11.33 12.40 -7.27
C LEU A 46 -10.71 13.20 -6.12
N ALA A 47 -11.47 13.48 -5.06
CA ALA A 47 -10.99 14.16 -3.86
C ALA A 47 -9.92 13.33 -3.17
N GLU A 48 -10.12 12.02 -3.00
CA GLU A 48 -9.12 11.08 -2.45
C GLU A 48 -7.80 11.15 -3.24
N ARG A 49 -7.87 11.04 -4.55
CA ARG A 49 -6.69 11.10 -5.42
C ARG A 49 -5.95 12.45 -5.34
N LYS A 50 -6.69 13.57 -5.28
CA LYS A 50 -6.12 14.90 -5.10
C LYS A 50 -5.46 15.04 -3.73
N THR A 51 -6.10 14.52 -2.69
CA THR A 51 -5.60 14.52 -1.32
C THR A 51 -4.27 13.76 -1.23
N ARG A 52 -4.19 12.53 -1.76
CA ARG A 52 -2.92 11.77 -1.78
C ARG A 52 -1.81 12.50 -2.48
N ARG A 53 -2.12 13.14 -3.62
CA ARG A 53 -1.11 13.93 -4.34
C ARG A 53 -0.63 15.13 -3.53
N ASN A 54 -1.54 15.80 -2.82
CA ASN A 54 -1.23 16.95 -1.96
C ASN A 54 -0.40 16.55 -0.73
N LEU A 55 -0.67 15.37 -0.16
CA LEU A 55 -0.01 14.87 1.04
C LEU A 55 1.23 14.00 0.73
N ARG A 56 1.58 13.82 -0.53
CA ARG A 56 2.74 13.02 -0.92
C ARG A 56 4.02 13.55 -0.28
N GLY A 57 4.75 12.66 0.40
CA GLY A 57 5.99 13.00 1.09
C GLY A 57 5.79 13.70 2.45
N LYS A 58 4.54 13.93 2.88
CA LYS A 58 4.27 14.46 4.22
C LYS A 58 4.40 13.35 5.27
N TYR A 59 4.86 13.77 6.43
CA TYR A 59 5.01 12.95 7.61
C TYR A 59 4.45 13.69 8.83
N LEU A 60 3.71 12.99 9.66
CA LEU A 60 3.05 13.45 10.87
C LEU A 60 3.38 12.51 12.04
N PRO A 61 3.15 12.90 13.27
CA PRO A 61 3.58 12.12 14.44
C PRO A 61 3.02 10.69 14.49
N ASP A 62 1.79 10.48 14.01
CA ASP A 62 1.10 9.20 14.09
C ASP A 62 -0.02 9.07 13.05
N GLU A 63 -0.63 7.89 13.02
CA GLU A 63 -1.75 7.55 12.15
C GLU A 63 -2.96 8.47 12.34
N ASN A 64 -3.30 8.83 13.58
CA ASN A 64 -4.45 9.69 13.86
C ASN A 64 -4.24 11.09 13.30
N ALA A 65 -3.06 11.66 13.50
CA ALA A 65 -2.68 12.96 12.94
C ALA A 65 -2.73 12.92 11.41
N PHE A 66 -2.23 11.83 10.81
CA PHE A 66 -2.28 11.63 9.36
C PHE A 66 -3.72 11.59 8.84
N TYR A 67 -4.58 10.72 9.37
CA TYR A 67 -5.96 10.62 8.89
C TYR A 67 -6.80 11.86 9.18
N ASN A 68 -6.56 12.57 10.26
CA ASN A 68 -7.20 13.84 10.53
C ASN A 68 -6.87 14.87 9.43
N LEU A 69 -5.60 15.05 9.09
CA LEU A 69 -5.19 15.93 8.00
C LEU A 69 -5.70 15.43 6.64
N PHE A 70 -5.68 14.11 6.42
CA PHE A 70 -6.14 13.49 5.18
C PHE A 70 -7.61 13.82 4.91
N PHE A 71 -8.51 13.58 5.87
CA PHE A 71 -9.93 13.81 5.68
C PHE A 71 -10.31 15.30 5.70
N GLN A 72 -9.60 16.15 6.45
CA GLN A 72 -9.73 17.60 6.35
C GLN A 72 -9.35 18.11 4.96
N THR A 73 -8.22 17.67 4.42
CA THR A 73 -7.76 18.03 3.07
C THR A 73 -8.75 17.52 2.01
N MET A 74 -9.27 16.30 2.18
CA MET A 74 -10.24 15.69 1.28
C MET A 74 -11.58 16.45 1.27
N ALA A 75 -12.03 16.90 2.44
CA ALA A 75 -13.25 17.72 2.59
C ALA A 75 -13.17 19.01 1.76
N GLY A 76 -12.03 19.66 1.71
CA GLY A 76 -11.78 20.83 0.88
C GLY A 76 -11.86 20.59 -0.64
N PHE A 77 -11.88 19.33 -1.09
CA PHE A 77 -11.99 18.99 -2.52
C PHE A 77 -13.37 18.50 -2.96
N CYS A 78 -14.28 18.16 -2.04
CA CYS A 78 -15.59 17.60 -2.39
C CYS A 78 -16.76 18.14 -1.57
N ASP A 79 -16.51 19.12 -0.71
CA ASP A 79 -17.53 19.82 0.09
C ASP A 79 -18.41 18.86 0.92
N LEU A 80 -17.76 17.92 1.59
CA LEU A 80 -18.39 16.94 2.48
C LEU A 80 -17.68 16.92 3.84
N PRO A 81 -18.40 16.61 4.93
CA PRO A 81 -17.79 16.54 6.26
C PRO A 81 -16.67 15.49 6.35
N PRO A 82 -15.54 15.78 7.04
CA PRO A 82 -14.45 14.80 7.22
C PRO A 82 -14.91 13.47 7.82
N SER A 83 -15.88 13.48 8.73
CA SER A 83 -16.42 12.26 9.35
C SER A 83 -17.15 11.36 8.35
N GLU A 84 -17.93 11.95 7.43
CA GLU A 84 -18.59 11.20 6.36
C GLU A 84 -17.58 10.59 5.40
N LEU A 85 -16.54 11.36 5.04
CA LEU A 85 -15.45 10.90 4.17
C LEU A 85 -14.67 9.77 4.80
N LYS A 86 -14.39 9.85 6.12
CA LYS A 86 -13.74 8.76 6.88
C LYS A 86 -14.57 7.49 6.84
N THR A 87 -15.86 7.59 7.13
CA THR A 87 -16.79 6.44 7.07
C THR A 87 -16.84 5.84 5.66
N TRP A 88 -17.01 6.66 4.62
CA TRP A 88 -17.00 6.20 3.24
C TRP A 88 -15.68 5.51 2.87
N TYR A 89 -14.54 6.09 3.26
CA TYR A 89 -13.22 5.58 2.92
C TYR A 89 -13.00 4.17 3.49
N PHE A 90 -13.26 3.98 4.79
CA PHE A 90 -13.01 2.69 5.43
C PHE A 90 -14.12 1.65 5.18
N ALA A 91 -15.39 2.08 5.09
CA ALA A 91 -16.50 1.14 4.92
C ALA A 91 -16.82 0.79 3.45
N ARG A 92 -16.36 1.59 2.48
CA ARG A 92 -16.71 1.37 1.07
C ARG A 92 -15.52 1.40 0.12
N TYR A 93 -14.69 2.45 0.17
CA TYR A 93 -13.61 2.64 -0.79
C TYR A 93 -12.53 1.57 -0.67
N MET A 94 -12.00 1.34 0.52
CA MET A 94 -10.96 0.34 0.75
C MET A 94 -11.45 -1.09 0.55
N PRO A 95 -12.63 -1.52 1.08
CA PRO A 95 -13.17 -2.84 0.78
C PRO A 95 -13.45 -3.08 -0.72
N LEU A 96 -13.91 -2.07 -1.46
CA LEU A 96 -14.07 -2.16 -2.91
C LEU A 96 -12.74 -2.42 -3.59
N MET A 97 -11.67 -1.71 -3.20
CA MET A 97 -10.33 -1.91 -3.74
C MET A 97 -9.87 -3.35 -3.52
N VAL A 98 -9.98 -3.88 -2.29
CA VAL A 98 -9.62 -5.27 -1.96
C VAL A 98 -10.42 -6.27 -2.79
N THR A 99 -11.73 -6.05 -2.95
CA THR A 99 -12.62 -6.91 -3.75
C THR A 99 -12.18 -6.96 -5.22
N LEU A 100 -11.85 -5.80 -5.79
CA LEU A 100 -11.42 -5.71 -7.18
C LEU A 100 -10.01 -6.31 -7.38
N ILE A 101 -9.12 -6.16 -6.42
CA ILE A 101 -7.81 -6.83 -6.42
C ILE A 101 -8.02 -8.35 -6.46
N ARG A 102 -8.82 -8.90 -5.56
CA ARG A 102 -9.13 -10.35 -5.52
C ARG A 102 -9.66 -10.88 -6.86
N LYS A 103 -10.55 -10.11 -7.49
CA LYS A 103 -11.22 -10.54 -8.72
C LYS A 103 -10.33 -10.45 -9.96
N TYR A 104 -9.50 -9.42 -10.07
CA TYR A 104 -8.87 -9.06 -11.33
C TYR A 104 -7.34 -9.04 -11.33
N HIS A 105 -6.70 -9.26 -10.18
CA HIS A 105 -5.26 -9.18 -10.08
C HIS A 105 -4.67 -10.48 -9.54
N ARG A 106 -3.39 -10.70 -9.84
CA ARG A 106 -2.60 -11.83 -9.37
C ARG A 106 -1.23 -11.32 -8.96
N PRO A 107 -0.52 -12.04 -8.08
CA PRO A 107 0.86 -11.69 -7.73
C PRO A 107 1.75 -11.63 -8.96
N ALA A 108 2.78 -10.83 -8.91
CA ALA A 108 3.84 -10.85 -9.91
C ALA A 108 4.53 -12.25 -9.89
N GLN A 109 4.79 -12.84 -11.06
CA GLN A 109 5.36 -14.19 -11.16
C GLN A 109 6.71 -14.33 -10.46
N TRP A 110 7.53 -13.28 -10.53
CA TRP A 110 8.87 -13.26 -9.94
C TRP A 110 8.88 -13.21 -8.39
N LEU A 111 7.75 -12.85 -7.76
CA LEU A 111 7.69 -12.52 -6.34
C LEU A 111 8.12 -13.68 -5.44
N PHE A 112 7.56 -14.86 -5.66
CA PHE A 112 7.82 -16.00 -4.78
C PHE A 112 9.26 -16.51 -4.91
N ASP A 113 9.81 -16.52 -6.13
CA ASP A 113 11.21 -16.87 -6.36
C ASP A 113 12.13 -15.87 -5.66
N PHE A 114 11.83 -14.57 -5.74
CA PHE A 114 12.60 -13.53 -5.09
C PHE A 114 12.52 -13.61 -3.55
N ILE A 115 11.33 -13.87 -2.99
CA ILE A 115 11.15 -14.08 -1.54
C ILE A 115 12.00 -15.27 -1.07
N ASN A 116 12.00 -16.39 -1.81
CA ASN A 116 12.79 -17.56 -1.47
C ASN A 116 14.30 -17.24 -1.46
N ILE A 117 14.78 -16.55 -2.50
CA ILE A 117 16.19 -16.11 -2.57
C ILE A 117 16.54 -15.20 -1.38
N CYS A 118 15.66 -14.26 -1.01
CA CYS A 118 15.88 -13.40 0.15
C CYS A 118 15.98 -14.20 1.45
N LYS A 119 15.07 -15.16 1.66
CA LYS A 119 15.04 -16.01 2.85
C LYS A 119 16.28 -16.91 2.95
N GLU A 120 16.73 -17.51 1.85
CA GLU A 120 17.95 -18.31 1.78
C GLU A 120 19.20 -17.49 2.15
N ASN A 121 19.19 -16.18 1.90
CA ASN A 121 20.26 -15.24 2.24
C ASN A 121 20.02 -14.50 3.56
N SER A 122 19.04 -14.90 4.38
CA SER A 122 18.69 -14.26 5.66
C SER A 122 18.35 -12.77 5.55
N VAL A 123 17.79 -12.35 4.42
CA VAL A 123 17.34 -10.96 4.17
C VAL A 123 15.94 -10.77 4.72
N GLN A 124 15.76 -9.76 5.57
CA GLN A 124 14.45 -9.39 6.11
C GLN A 124 13.56 -8.76 5.03
N LEU A 125 12.25 -9.03 5.11
CA LEU A 125 11.27 -8.60 4.11
C LEU A 125 10.16 -7.76 4.75
N VAL A 126 9.94 -6.55 4.25
CA VAL A 126 8.87 -5.66 4.72
C VAL A 126 7.98 -5.25 3.56
N VAL A 127 6.68 -5.18 3.78
CA VAL A 127 5.74 -4.55 2.85
C VAL A 127 5.32 -3.19 3.42
N LEU A 128 5.59 -2.10 2.67
CA LEU A 128 5.21 -0.74 3.01
C LEU A 128 4.35 -0.12 1.90
N SER A 129 3.03 -0.07 2.11
CA SER A 129 2.07 0.47 1.13
C SER A 129 1.61 1.88 1.51
N ASP A 130 1.40 2.76 0.50
CA ASP A 130 0.75 4.07 0.73
C ASP A 130 -0.76 3.96 1.03
N TYR A 131 -1.35 2.79 0.81
CA TYR A 131 -2.77 2.52 1.11
C TYR A 131 -2.88 1.55 2.27
N GLY A 132 -3.87 1.73 3.13
CA GLY A 132 -4.23 0.78 4.18
C GLY A 132 -4.73 -0.58 3.65
N HIS A 133 -5.24 -1.41 4.55
CA HIS A 133 -5.72 -2.77 4.24
C HIS A 133 -4.65 -3.64 3.57
N VAL A 134 -3.40 -3.52 4.02
CA VAL A 134 -2.25 -4.20 3.39
C VAL A 134 -2.39 -5.71 3.51
N ALA A 135 -2.72 -6.21 4.71
CA ALA A 135 -2.92 -7.63 4.96
C ALA A 135 -4.08 -8.21 4.13
N GLU A 136 -5.21 -7.49 4.04
CA GLU A 136 -6.37 -7.92 3.25
C GLU A 136 -6.08 -7.92 1.76
N LYS A 137 -5.26 -6.99 1.27
CA LYS A 137 -4.80 -6.98 -0.13
C LYS A 137 -3.85 -8.14 -0.44
N LEU A 138 -2.91 -8.44 0.45
CA LEU A 138 -2.03 -9.61 0.31
C LEU A 138 -2.87 -10.90 0.26
N HIS A 139 -3.80 -11.06 1.20
CA HIS A 139 -4.73 -12.19 1.19
C HIS A 139 -5.58 -12.24 -0.09
N ALA A 140 -6.07 -11.09 -0.58
CA ALA A 140 -6.83 -11.01 -1.82
C ALA A 140 -6.02 -11.43 -3.05
N LEU A 141 -4.70 -11.26 -3.03
CA LEU A 141 -3.76 -11.71 -4.05
C LEU A 141 -3.34 -13.17 -3.87
N GLY A 142 -3.72 -13.84 -2.77
CA GLY A 142 -3.24 -15.18 -2.42
C GLY A 142 -1.80 -15.20 -1.92
N ILE A 143 -1.32 -14.08 -1.39
CA ILE A 143 0.02 -13.96 -0.79
C ILE A 143 -0.14 -14.11 0.73
N ASP A 144 0.55 -15.10 1.31
CA ASP A 144 0.60 -15.26 2.76
C ASP A 144 1.45 -14.12 3.37
N GLN A 145 0.86 -13.36 4.29
CA GLN A 145 1.55 -12.27 4.96
C GLN A 145 2.70 -12.74 5.85
N THR A 146 2.71 -14.01 6.28
CA THR A 146 3.80 -14.61 7.08
C THR A 146 5.11 -14.78 6.29
N LEU A 147 5.06 -14.57 4.99
CA LEU A 147 6.26 -14.49 4.14
C LEU A 147 7.10 -13.24 4.42
N PHE A 148 6.52 -12.23 5.07
CA PHE A 148 7.18 -10.96 5.39
C PHE A 148 7.35 -10.81 6.90
N ASP A 149 8.47 -10.23 7.30
CA ASP A 149 8.78 -9.95 8.71
C ASP A 149 7.93 -8.80 9.27
N TRP A 150 7.50 -7.87 8.39
CA TRP A 150 6.58 -6.81 8.74
C TRP A 150 5.71 -6.37 7.55
N VAL A 151 4.42 -6.19 7.82
CA VAL A 151 3.42 -5.71 6.85
C VAL A 151 2.75 -4.49 7.44
N ILE A 152 2.91 -3.32 6.78
CA ILE A 152 2.47 -2.02 7.32
C ILE A 152 2.06 -1.07 6.19
N SER A 153 1.17 -0.13 6.49
CA SER A 153 0.89 0.99 5.61
C SER A 153 1.63 2.25 6.06
N ALA A 154 2.01 3.10 5.12
CA ALA A 154 2.62 4.39 5.39
C ALA A 154 1.74 5.31 6.24
N PRO A 155 0.38 5.36 6.07
CA PRO A 155 -0.52 6.04 7.01
C PRO A 155 -0.40 5.59 8.46
N GLU A 156 -0.24 4.29 8.75
CA GLU A 156 -0.03 3.79 10.12
C GLU A 156 1.27 4.32 10.73
N LEU A 157 2.26 4.65 9.91
CA LEU A 157 3.50 5.31 10.32
C LEU A 157 3.42 6.85 10.28
N GLY A 158 2.24 7.42 10.06
CA GLY A 158 1.99 8.85 10.05
C GLY A 158 2.27 9.57 8.72
N GLY A 159 2.43 8.88 7.58
CA GLY A 159 2.80 9.59 6.37
C GLY A 159 2.47 8.91 5.04
N LEU A 160 3.00 9.50 3.96
CA LEU A 160 2.99 8.92 2.61
C LEU A 160 4.39 8.99 1.99
N LYS A 161 4.74 7.96 1.23
CA LYS A 161 6.00 7.96 0.45
C LYS A 161 6.03 9.17 -0.51
N PRO A 162 7.20 9.77 -0.74
CA PRO A 162 8.55 9.35 -0.36
C PRO A 162 9.09 9.99 0.95
N ALA A 163 8.27 10.18 2.00
CA ALA A 163 8.76 10.71 3.29
C ALA A 163 9.89 9.83 3.84
N PRO A 164 11.13 10.36 4.04
CA PRO A 164 12.26 9.55 4.51
C PRO A 164 12.05 8.94 5.89
N GLN A 165 11.29 9.63 6.76
CA GLN A 165 10.96 9.19 8.11
C GLN A 165 10.28 7.81 8.14
N LEU A 166 9.50 7.47 7.10
CA LEU A 166 8.87 6.16 6.99
C LEU A 166 9.91 5.04 6.88
N LEU A 167 10.94 5.24 6.06
CA LEU A 167 12.02 4.27 5.92
C LEU A 167 12.89 4.21 7.18
N LEU A 168 13.15 5.35 7.84
CA LEU A 168 13.88 5.37 9.10
C LEU A 168 13.16 4.57 10.19
N GLN A 169 11.83 4.69 10.31
CA GLN A 169 11.03 3.87 11.23
C GLN A 169 11.09 2.37 10.86
N VAL A 170 11.09 2.04 9.57
CA VAL A 170 11.25 0.65 9.13
C VAL A 170 12.63 0.12 9.53
N LEU A 171 13.72 0.85 9.28
CA LEU A 171 15.08 0.46 9.65
C LEU A 171 15.21 0.25 11.17
N GLU A 172 14.69 1.19 11.96
CA GLU A 172 14.68 1.09 13.43
C GLU A 172 13.93 -0.16 13.91
N LYS A 173 12.73 -0.40 13.38
CA LYS A 173 11.90 -1.56 13.71
C LYS A 173 12.59 -2.88 13.37
N MET A 174 13.27 -2.93 12.22
CA MET A 174 13.98 -4.12 11.74
C MET A 174 15.39 -4.26 12.29
N LYS A 175 15.89 -3.26 13.03
CA LYS A 175 17.24 -3.23 13.64
C LYS A 175 18.38 -3.37 12.61
N VAL A 176 18.23 -2.66 11.48
CA VAL A 176 19.17 -2.66 10.36
C VAL A 176 19.84 -1.30 10.21
#